data_aed7d5a1bd120ca440f3e31f0724674f
#
_entry.id   aed7d5a1bd120ca440f3e31f0724674f
#
_cell.length_a   1.000
_cell.length_b   1.000
_cell.length_c   1.000
_cell.angle_alpha   90.00
_cell.angle_beta   90.00
_cell.angle_gamma   90.00
#
_symmetry.space_group_name_H-M   'P 1'
#
loop_
_entity.id
_entity.type
_entity.pdbx_description
1 polymer ?
#
loop_
_entity_poly.entity_id
_entity_poly.type
_entity_poly.pdbx_seq_one_letter_code
_entity_poly.pdbx_strand_id
1 'polypeptide(L)'
;MRPLDYAQPHSSNSDWVNFCPRCAASLEDRMIESERRVRKVCPGCGFVFYLNPKVVAAAIPREGQRVWLLRRNIEPGIGLWTFPGGYVDLGEAVSDAAIRETL
;
A
#
# COMPACT_ATOMS: atom_id res chain seq x y z
N MET A 1 -12.33 5.32 20.68
CA MET A 1 -11.57 5.01 19.45
C MET A 1 -10.77 3.75 19.72
N ARG A 2 -11.06 2.66 19.00
CA ARG A 2 -10.25 1.45 19.12
C ARG A 2 -8.82 1.77 18.65
N PRO A 3 -7.78 1.39 19.40
CA PRO A 3 -6.45 1.41 18.84
C PRO A 3 -6.47 0.57 17.58
N LEU A 4 -6.01 1.13 16.48
CA LEU A 4 -5.78 0.34 15.29
C LEU A 4 -4.76 -0.73 15.70
N ASP A 5 -5.19 -1.97 15.62
CA ASP A 5 -4.39 -3.13 16.00
C ASP A 5 -3.34 -3.36 14.92
N TYR A 6 -2.34 -2.48 14.88
CA TYR A 6 -1.18 -2.64 13.99
C TYR A 6 -0.25 -3.77 14.45
N ALA A 7 -0.59 -4.42 15.57
CA ALA A 7 0.29 -5.38 16.21
C ALA A 7 0.07 -6.82 15.73
N GLN A 8 -0.84 -7.06 14.79
CA GLN A 8 -0.91 -8.39 14.18
C GLN A 8 0.30 -8.54 13.26
N PRO A 9 1.21 -9.46 13.56
CA PRO A 9 2.20 -9.83 12.56
C PRO A 9 1.40 -10.39 11.39
N HIS A 10 1.33 -9.63 10.33
CA HIS A 10 0.66 -10.05 9.10
C HIS A 10 1.50 -11.14 8.43
N SER A 11 1.62 -12.27 9.10
CA SER A 11 2.23 -13.47 8.52
C SER A 11 1.46 -13.95 7.29
N SER A 12 0.19 -13.56 7.19
CA SER A 12 -0.67 -13.98 6.09
C SER A 12 -0.58 -13.10 4.84
N ASN A 13 -0.04 -11.90 4.94
CA ASN A 13 -0.08 -10.96 3.81
C ASN A 13 0.93 -11.26 2.70
N SER A 14 1.91 -12.11 2.95
CA SER A 14 2.88 -12.52 1.93
C SER A 14 2.59 -13.89 1.31
N ASP A 15 1.57 -14.61 1.79
CA ASP A 15 1.28 -15.96 1.33
C ASP A 15 0.87 -16.05 -0.14
N TRP A 16 0.42 -14.92 -0.70
CA TRP A 16 0.08 -14.84 -2.12
C TRP A 16 1.31 -14.58 -3.02
N VAL A 17 2.46 -14.26 -2.45
CA VAL A 17 3.70 -13.98 -3.19
C VAL A 17 4.47 -15.28 -3.33
N ASN A 18 4.31 -15.95 -4.47
CA ASN A 18 4.82 -17.30 -4.68
C ASN A 18 5.97 -17.41 -5.68
N PHE A 19 6.05 -16.49 -6.63
CA PHE A 19 7.03 -16.59 -7.72
C PHE A 19 7.86 -15.32 -7.85
N CYS A 20 9.14 -15.52 -8.21
CA CYS A 20 10.07 -14.42 -8.43
C CYS A 20 9.66 -13.61 -9.67
N PRO A 21 9.49 -12.28 -9.55
CA PRO A 21 9.15 -11.44 -10.70
C PRO A 21 10.29 -11.29 -11.69
N ARG A 22 11.53 -11.72 -11.36
CA ARG A 22 12.69 -11.64 -12.24
C ARG A 22 12.90 -12.91 -13.03
N CYS A 23 12.80 -14.09 -12.40
CA CYS A 23 13.15 -15.36 -13.03
C CYS A 23 12.04 -16.40 -12.97
N ALA A 24 10.90 -16.09 -12.38
CA ALA A 24 9.76 -16.98 -12.22
C ALA A 24 9.96 -18.22 -11.33
N ALA A 25 11.12 -18.36 -10.67
CA ALA A 25 11.33 -19.43 -9.71
C ALA A 25 10.44 -19.23 -8.47
N SER A 26 10.12 -20.32 -7.77
CA SER A 26 9.36 -20.24 -6.51
C SER A 26 10.16 -19.50 -5.45
N LEU A 27 9.50 -18.57 -4.76
CA LEU A 27 10.09 -17.84 -3.63
C LEU A 27 10.00 -18.68 -2.36
N GLU A 28 10.94 -18.47 -1.46
CA GLU A 28 10.96 -19.09 -0.13
C GLU A 28 11.07 -18.04 0.96
N ASP A 29 10.56 -18.38 2.15
CA ASP A 29 10.74 -17.54 3.33
C ASP A 29 12.17 -17.68 3.86
N ARG A 30 12.84 -16.55 4.06
CA ARG A 30 14.19 -16.52 4.60
C ARG A 30 14.39 -15.36 5.55
N MET A 31 15.02 -15.62 6.69
CA MET A 31 15.41 -14.57 7.63
C MET A 31 16.55 -13.73 7.04
N ILE A 32 16.34 -12.43 6.96
CA ILE A 32 17.38 -11.47 6.61
C ILE A 32 17.94 -10.92 7.93
N GLU A 33 19.12 -11.37 8.31
CA GLU A 33 19.70 -11.06 9.62
C GLU A 33 19.91 -9.56 9.86
N SER A 34 20.35 -8.84 8.83
CA SER A 34 20.56 -7.39 8.91
C SER A 34 19.26 -6.61 9.14
N GLU A 35 18.15 -7.13 8.69
CA GLU A 35 16.83 -6.50 8.83
C GLU A 35 16.02 -7.09 9.97
N ARG A 36 16.41 -8.24 10.50
CA ARG A 36 15.67 -9.02 11.51
C ARG A 36 14.23 -9.32 11.09
N ARG A 37 14.05 -9.64 9.80
CA ARG A 37 12.74 -9.94 9.23
C ARG A 37 12.81 -11.08 8.25
N VAL A 38 11.75 -11.86 8.23
CA VAL A 38 11.56 -12.88 7.20
C VAL A 38 11.05 -12.20 5.93
N ARG A 39 11.71 -12.47 4.82
CA ARG A 39 11.34 -11.98 3.49
C ARG A 39 11.16 -13.13 2.53
N LYS A 40 10.43 -12.90 1.46
CA LYS A 40 10.37 -13.82 0.32
C LYS A 40 11.63 -13.62 -0.51
N VAL A 41 12.44 -14.68 -0.62
CA VAL A 41 13.72 -14.65 -1.33
C VAL A 41 13.71 -15.69 -2.44
N CYS A 42 14.26 -15.33 -3.59
CA CYS A 42 14.42 -16.27 -4.69
C CYS A 42 15.72 -17.08 -4.50
N PRO A 43 15.64 -18.41 -4.35
CA PRO A 43 16.84 -19.24 -4.23
C PRO A 43 17.63 -19.33 -5.55
N GLY A 44 16.98 -19.02 -6.69
CA GLY A 44 17.61 -19.10 -8.00
C GLY A 44 18.45 -17.87 -8.35
N CYS A 45 17.89 -16.66 -8.18
CA CYS A 45 18.58 -15.43 -8.60
C CYS A 45 18.93 -14.48 -7.45
N GLY A 46 18.54 -14.79 -6.22
CA GLY A 46 18.82 -13.95 -5.04
C GLY A 46 17.91 -12.76 -4.87
N PHE A 47 16.90 -12.59 -5.69
CA PHE A 47 15.93 -11.50 -5.56
C PHE A 47 15.22 -11.56 -4.22
N VAL A 48 15.11 -10.41 -3.54
CA VAL A 48 14.36 -10.25 -2.30
C VAL A 48 13.11 -9.45 -2.60
N PHE A 49 11.95 -10.02 -2.29
CA PHE A 49 10.68 -9.34 -2.44
C PHE A 49 10.33 -8.60 -1.16
N TYR A 50 10.20 -7.29 -1.24
CA TYR A 50 9.78 -6.44 -0.13
C TYR A 50 8.31 -6.12 -0.26
N LEU A 51 7.49 -6.69 0.63
CA LEU A 51 6.09 -6.36 0.72
C LEU A 51 5.92 -5.16 1.65
N ASN A 52 5.73 -3.99 1.07
CA ASN A 52 5.59 -2.74 1.80
C ASN A 52 4.20 -2.15 1.66
N PRO A 53 3.77 -1.28 2.60
CA PRO A 53 2.52 -0.53 2.44
C PRO A 53 2.55 0.30 1.16
N LYS A 54 1.41 0.40 0.52
CA LYS A 54 1.21 1.35 -0.59
C LYS A 54 0.87 2.71 -0.01
N VAL A 55 1.52 3.76 -0.51
CA VAL A 55 1.25 5.12 -0.07
C VAL A 55 0.01 5.65 -0.78
N VAL A 56 -0.94 6.14 0.01
CA VAL A 56 -2.14 6.80 -0.48
C VAL A 56 -2.04 8.27 -0.12
N ALA A 57 -2.32 9.14 -1.08
CA ALA A 57 -2.42 10.58 -0.88
C ALA A 57 -3.86 11.02 -1.01
N ALA A 58 -4.30 11.90 -0.13
CA ALA A 58 -5.63 12.47 -0.19
C ALA A 58 -5.56 13.97 0.06
N ALA A 59 -6.50 14.71 -0.53
CA ALA A 59 -6.67 16.12 -0.29
C ALA A 59 -7.92 16.37 0.54
N ILE A 60 -7.92 17.47 1.28
CA ILE A 60 -9.11 17.99 1.93
C ILE A 60 -9.45 19.31 1.25
N PRO A 61 -10.17 19.29 0.11
CA PRO A 61 -10.50 20.51 -0.60
C PRO A 61 -11.46 21.35 0.25
N ARG A 62 -11.11 22.60 0.43
CA ARG A 62 -11.87 23.50 1.28
C ARG A 62 -12.26 24.77 0.54
N GLU A 63 -13.49 25.22 0.78
CA GLU A 63 -13.99 26.50 0.33
C GLU A 63 -14.62 27.21 1.53
N GLY A 64 -13.94 28.23 2.04
CA GLY A 64 -14.33 28.88 3.29
C GLY A 64 -14.27 27.89 4.46
N GLN A 65 -15.40 27.65 5.12
CA GLN A 65 -15.53 26.71 6.22
C GLN A 65 -16.15 25.37 5.78
N ARG A 66 -16.34 25.18 4.48
CA ARG A 66 -16.89 23.94 3.91
C ARG A 66 -15.78 23.09 3.33
N VAL A 67 -15.96 21.78 3.41
CA VAL A 67 -15.06 20.80 2.78
C VAL A 67 -15.82 20.04 1.70
N TRP A 68 -15.14 19.68 0.64
CA TRP A 68 -15.70 18.86 -0.41
C TRP A 68 -15.43 17.39 -0.09
N LEU A 69 -16.50 16.59 -0.20
CA LEU A 69 -16.42 15.15 -0.05
C LEU A 69 -16.95 14.47 -1.30
N LEU A 70 -16.39 13.31 -1.58
CA LEU A 70 -16.85 12.44 -2.65
C LEU A 70 -17.59 11.26 -2.07
N ARG A 71 -18.62 10.82 -2.75
CA ARG A 71 -19.31 9.57 -2.42
C ARG A 71 -18.71 8.44 -3.22
N ARG A 72 -18.24 7.40 -2.53
CA ARG A 72 -17.58 6.27 -3.19
C ARG A 72 -18.54 5.54 -4.12
N ASN A 73 -18.05 5.20 -5.30
CA ASN A 73 -18.78 4.48 -6.34
C ASN A 73 -18.15 3.11 -6.63
N ILE A 74 -17.13 2.73 -5.86
CA ILE A 74 -16.40 1.46 -6.00
C ILE A 74 -16.20 0.81 -4.64
N GLU A 75 -16.03 -0.51 -4.64
CA GLU A 75 -15.65 -1.24 -3.43
C GLU A 75 -14.16 -0.98 -3.06
N PRO A 76 -13.81 -1.05 -1.79
CA PRO A 76 -14.69 -1.19 -0.63
C PRO A 76 -15.40 0.11 -0.27
N GLY A 77 -16.55 0.00 0.38
CA GLY A 77 -17.23 1.17 0.94
C GLY A 77 -18.08 1.97 -0.04
N ILE A 78 -18.69 1.33 -1.05
CA ILE A 78 -19.65 2.00 -1.94
C ILE A 78 -20.69 2.77 -1.12
N GLY A 79 -20.95 4.03 -1.49
CA GLY A 79 -21.92 4.90 -0.86
C GLY A 79 -21.39 5.65 0.36
N LEU A 80 -20.21 5.34 0.85
CA LEU A 80 -19.57 6.09 1.94
C LEU A 80 -18.91 7.37 1.42
N TRP A 81 -18.89 8.39 2.27
CA TRP A 81 -18.25 9.66 1.96
C TRP A 81 -16.77 9.61 2.28
N THR A 82 -15.95 10.21 1.42
CA THR A 82 -14.52 10.25 1.56
C THR A 82 -13.94 11.53 0.93
N PHE A 83 -12.69 11.83 1.29
CA PHE A 83 -11.91 12.85 0.59
C PHE A 83 -11.38 12.29 -0.73
N PRO A 84 -11.15 13.14 -1.76
CA PRO A 84 -10.51 12.70 -2.98
C PRO A 84 -9.08 12.24 -2.69
N GLY A 85 -8.71 11.07 -3.20
CA GLY A 85 -7.40 10.50 -2.96
C GLY A 85 -7.18 9.22 -3.77
N GLY A 86 -5.96 8.76 -3.77
CA GLY A 86 -5.56 7.55 -4.45
C GLY A 86 -4.09 7.22 -4.20
N TYR A 87 -3.62 6.19 -4.87
CA TYR A 87 -2.25 5.73 -4.73
C TYR A 87 -1.26 6.72 -5.34
N VAL A 88 -0.14 6.91 -4.66
CA VAL A 88 1.00 7.67 -5.17
C VAL A 88 1.73 6.81 -6.19
N ASP A 89 1.99 7.36 -7.36
CA ASP A 89 2.73 6.69 -8.43
C ASP A 89 4.25 6.86 -8.24
N LEU A 90 5.00 5.99 -8.88
CA LEU A 90 6.46 6.09 -8.88
C LEU A 90 6.89 7.43 -9.48
N GLY A 91 7.86 8.08 -8.83
CA GLY A 91 8.39 9.36 -9.25
C GLY A 91 7.51 10.56 -8.92
N GLU A 92 6.40 10.35 -8.23
CA GLU A 92 5.44 11.39 -7.87
C GLU A 92 5.61 11.78 -6.40
N ALA A 93 5.60 13.08 -6.10
CA ALA A 93 5.53 13.55 -4.72
C ALA A 93 4.12 13.35 -4.17
N VAL A 94 4.01 13.19 -2.84
CA VAL A 94 2.70 12.97 -2.18
C VAL A 94 1.74 14.11 -2.46
N SER A 95 2.22 15.35 -2.42
CA SER A 95 1.39 16.54 -2.72
C SER A 95 0.89 16.55 -4.17
N ASP A 96 1.72 16.13 -5.10
CA ASP A 96 1.34 16.08 -6.53
C ASP A 96 0.30 14.98 -6.77
N ALA A 97 0.42 13.84 -6.10
CA ALA A 97 -0.57 12.78 -6.14
C ALA A 97 -1.93 13.26 -5.62
N ALA A 98 -1.93 13.96 -4.49
CA ALA A 98 -3.16 14.52 -3.91
C ALA A 98 -3.85 15.49 -4.86
N ILE A 99 -3.09 16.35 -5.55
CA ILE A 99 -3.61 17.28 -6.53
C ILE A 99 -4.19 16.52 -7.74
N ARG A 100 -3.45 15.57 -8.28
CA ARG A 100 -3.89 14.75 -9.42
C ARG A 100 -5.20 14.03 -9.14
N GLU A 101 -5.32 13.42 -7.97
CA GLU A 101 -6.53 12.68 -7.58
C GLU A 101 -7.73 13.60 -7.31
N THR A 102 -7.51 14.88 -7.09
CA THR A 102 -8.56 15.86 -6.84
C THR A 102 -9.14 16.45 -8.14
N LEU A 103 -8.38 16.47 -9.20
CA LEU A 103 -8.76 17.08 -10.48
C LEU A 103 -9.78 16.24 -11.27
#